data_ae833842a0b64b960d85c142fd9ba316
#
_entry.id   ae833842a0b64b960d85c142fd9ba316
#
_cell.length_a   1.000
_cell.length_b   1.000
_cell.length_c   1.000
_cell.angle_alpha   90.00
_cell.angle_beta   90.00
_cell.angle_gamma   90.00
#
_symmetry.space_group_name_H-M   'P 1'
#
loop_
_entity.id
_entity.type
_entity.pdbx_description
1 polymer ?
#
loop_
_entity_poly.entity_id
_entity_poly.type
_entity_poly.pdbx_seq_one_letter_code
_entity_poly.pdbx_strand_id
1 'polypeptide(L)'
;MLPACWRVLIFLLVSCPLYAQDSLVHFENKAVTLKEVVVRNNLNVQAFIERIKNDTTFYKAFRNLKVLGYTSLNDIRMLGKKDQVTASLYSRTRQHVNNGCRYTQVLEETTSGDIYDKHHQFNYYTAGMYAGLFFAADTICGETNIVKEATFSTQGKSGLAKHKEQLKMLFFNPGKKIPGIPFIGNKVALFEEDVAERYDFTIDMEAFKGEMCYVFTCKPRADLSEGEKDKIVVNNMTTWFRIDTWEIVARNYDLSYNAGVYDFDVRMEVELTKFGNYLVPKLLRYNGNWDVVMKKRERSIFTATLFDFGLSK
;
A
#
# COMPACT_ATOMS: atom_id res chain seq x y z
N MET A 1 14.87 -74.05 -50.86
CA MET A 1 16.09 -73.24 -51.00
C MET A 1 15.71 -71.78 -51.04
N LEU A 2 16.08 -71.14 -50.07
CA LEU A 2 16.25 -69.70 -49.70
C LEU A 2 16.19 -68.66 -50.83
N PRO A 3 16.08 -67.32 -50.51
CA PRO A 3 16.05 -66.68 -49.19
C PRO A 3 14.95 -65.56 -48.99
N ALA A 4 14.78 -65.24 -47.71
CA ALA A 4 14.01 -64.14 -47.23
C ALA A 4 14.62 -62.78 -47.59
N CYS A 5 13.81 -61.84 -48.07
CA CYS A 5 14.19 -60.46 -48.18
C CYS A 5 13.51 -59.68 -47.06
N TRP A 6 14.33 -59.25 -46.12
CA TRP A 6 13.95 -58.40 -45.00
C TRP A 6 13.78 -56.94 -45.49
N ARG A 7 12.59 -56.45 -45.56
CA ARG A 7 12.32 -55.05 -45.86
C ARG A 7 12.37 -54.26 -44.54
N VAL A 8 13.47 -53.56 -44.36
CA VAL A 8 13.61 -52.56 -43.30
C VAL A 8 12.81 -51.33 -43.71
N LEU A 9 11.71 -51.05 -42.97
CA LEU A 9 10.91 -49.88 -43.14
C LEU A 9 11.54 -48.77 -42.25
N ILE A 10 12.28 -47.85 -42.89
CA ILE A 10 12.84 -46.67 -42.21
C ILE A 10 11.69 -45.66 -42.02
N PHE A 11 11.19 -45.53 -40.78
CA PHE A 11 10.33 -44.44 -40.38
C PHE A 11 11.17 -43.16 -40.24
N LEU A 12 11.08 -42.29 -41.23
CA LEU A 12 11.55 -40.90 -41.11
C LEU A 12 10.63 -40.14 -40.15
N LEU A 13 11.05 -40.01 -38.90
CA LEU A 13 10.48 -39.05 -37.93
C LEU A 13 10.85 -37.65 -38.39
N VAL A 14 9.95 -37.01 -39.12
CA VAL A 14 9.99 -35.56 -39.34
C VAL A 14 9.64 -34.89 -38.03
N SER A 15 10.64 -34.47 -37.25
CA SER A 15 10.51 -33.60 -36.13
C SER A 15 10.20 -32.19 -36.67
N CYS A 16 8.90 -31.83 -36.74
CA CYS A 16 8.51 -30.44 -36.85
C CYS A 16 8.93 -29.71 -35.56
N PRO A 17 9.78 -28.69 -35.64
CA PRO A 17 9.96 -27.80 -34.50
C PRO A 17 8.66 -27.04 -34.32
N LEU A 18 7.95 -27.33 -33.22
CA LEU A 18 6.92 -26.47 -32.68
C LEU A 18 7.60 -25.16 -32.24
N TYR A 19 7.63 -24.20 -33.16
CA TYR A 19 7.83 -22.81 -32.72
C TYR A 19 6.62 -22.45 -31.90
N ALA A 20 6.77 -22.49 -30.57
CA ALA A 20 5.93 -21.71 -29.67
C ALA A 20 6.13 -20.28 -30.12
N GLN A 21 5.16 -19.72 -30.80
CA GLN A 21 5.06 -18.28 -30.99
C GLN A 21 4.78 -17.71 -29.60
N ASP A 22 5.82 -17.39 -28.85
CA ASP A 22 5.77 -16.37 -27.84
C ASP A 22 5.34 -15.09 -28.57
N SER A 23 4.03 -14.83 -28.52
CA SER A 23 3.49 -13.52 -28.83
C SER A 23 3.87 -12.61 -27.65
N LEU A 24 5.16 -12.33 -27.51
CA LEU A 24 5.66 -11.17 -26.79
C LEU A 24 5.11 -9.95 -27.54
N VAL A 25 3.93 -9.51 -27.11
CA VAL A 25 3.50 -8.17 -27.42
C VAL A 25 4.51 -7.27 -26.74
N HIS A 26 5.51 -6.84 -27.50
CA HIS A 26 6.43 -5.81 -27.09
C HIS A 26 5.63 -4.50 -27.05
N PHE A 27 4.99 -4.22 -25.89
CA PHE A 27 4.68 -2.85 -25.57
C PHE A 27 6.01 -2.16 -25.30
N GLU A 28 6.38 -1.23 -26.14
CA GLU A 28 7.55 -0.40 -25.89
C GLU A 28 7.35 0.29 -24.53
N ASN A 29 8.03 -0.20 -23.49
CA ASN A 29 8.11 0.47 -22.21
C ASN A 29 8.76 1.83 -22.42
N LYS A 30 7.99 2.90 -22.30
CA LYS A 30 8.51 4.27 -22.34
C LYS A 30 8.30 4.91 -20.98
N ALA A 31 9.40 5.08 -20.28
CA ALA A 31 9.46 5.92 -19.12
C ALA A 31 9.39 7.40 -19.54
N VAL A 32 8.53 8.16 -18.89
CA VAL A 32 8.38 9.60 -19.08
C VAL A 32 8.84 10.28 -17.80
N THR A 33 9.91 11.04 -17.86
CA THR A 33 10.38 11.84 -16.71
C THR A 33 9.82 13.25 -16.78
N LEU A 34 9.66 13.90 -15.63
CA LEU A 34 9.21 15.31 -15.55
C LEU A 34 10.13 16.28 -16.31
N LYS A 35 11.39 15.93 -16.52
CA LYS A 35 12.39 16.75 -17.22
C LYS A 35 12.51 16.46 -18.71
N GLU A 36 12.08 15.29 -19.17
CA GLU A 36 12.09 14.91 -20.58
C GLU A 36 10.79 14.22 -20.96
N VAL A 37 9.92 14.97 -21.62
CA VAL A 37 8.66 14.44 -22.13
C VAL A 37 8.89 13.83 -23.50
N VAL A 38 9.06 12.52 -23.58
CA VAL A 38 8.92 11.80 -24.86
C VAL A 38 7.48 11.33 -24.98
N VAL A 39 6.65 12.15 -25.60
CA VAL A 39 5.22 11.83 -25.81
C VAL A 39 5.07 10.81 -26.92
N ARG A 40 4.68 9.60 -26.57
CA ARG A 40 3.94 8.74 -27.49
C ARG A 40 2.54 8.54 -26.91
N ASN A 41 1.53 8.69 -27.77
CA ASN A 41 0.10 8.46 -27.49
C ASN A 41 -0.67 9.51 -26.72
N ASN A 42 -0.61 10.81 -27.12
CA ASN A 42 -1.54 11.84 -26.63
C ASN A 42 -1.71 11.98 -25.11
N LEU A 43 -0.80 11.40 -24.30
CA LEU A 43 -0.84 11.55 -22.85
C LEU A 43 -0.39 12.97 -22.49
N ASN A 44 -1.30 13.77 -21.94
CA ASN A 44 -0.94 15.05 -21.35
C ASN A 44 -0.31 14.80 -19.97
N VAL A 45 1.04 14.71 -19.95
CA VAL A 45 1.81 14.38 -18.75
C VAL A 45 1.58 15.40 -17.64
N GLN A 46 1.51 16.68 -17.97
CA GLN A 46 1.26 17.72 -16.98
C GLN A 46 -0.12 17.56 -16.33
N ALA A 47 -1.15 17.32 -17.13
CA ALA A 47 -2.50 17.05 -16.61
C ALA A 47 -2.54 15.77 -15.79
N PHE A 48 -1.74 14.75 -16.14
CA PHE A 48 -1.61 13.52 -15.39
C PHE A 48 -1.02 13.77 -14.00
N ILE A 49 0.07 14.53 -13.92
CA ILE A 49 0.73 14.87 -12.65
C ILE A 49 -0.19 15.71 -11.76
N GLU A 50 -0.86 16.72 -12.32
CA GLU A 50 -1.84 17.52 -11.59
C GLU A 50 -2.98 16.66 -11.04
N ARG A 51 -3.43 15.66 -11.81
CA ARG A 51 -4.43 14.71 -11.35
C ARG A 51 -3.93 13.87 -10.17
N ILE A 52 -2.70 13.35 -10.22
CA ILE A 52 -2.10 12.58 -9.12
C ILE A 52 -1.93 13.46 -7.88
N LYS A 53 -1.41 14.69 -8.07
CA LYS A 53 -1.24 15.66 -7.00
C LYS A 53 -2.55 15.94 -6.26
N ASN A 54 -3.66 16.00 -6.99
CA ASN A 54 -4.97 16.30 -6.43
C ASN A 54 -5.80 15.05 -6.10
N ASP A 55 -5.27 13.84 -6.38
CA ASP A 55 -6.01 12.61 -6.11
C ASP A 55 -6.24 12.39 -4.61
N THR A 56 -7.48 12.13 -4.27
CA THR A 56 -7.93 11.76 -2.93
C THR A 56 -8.55 10.36 -2.89
N THR A 57 -8.60 9.67 -4.03
CA THR A 57 -9.33 8.39 -4.16
C THR A 57 -8.69 7.29 -3.35
N PHE A 58 -7.36 7.28 -3.23
CA PHE A 58 -6.64 6.32 -2.40
C PHE A 58 -7.02 6.47 -0.92
N TYR A 59 -7.01 7.67 -0.39
CA TYR A 59 -7.46 7.91 0.98
C TYR A 59 -8.96 7.65 1.16
N LYS A 60 -9.77 8.06 0.18
CA LYS A 60 -11.20 7.80 0.15
C LYS A 60 -11.53 6.31 0.25
N ALA A 61 -10.72 5.45 -0.36
CA ALA A 61 -10.91 4.00 -0.29
C ALA A 61 -10.87 3.48 1.17
N PHE A 62 -9.95 3.98 1.99
CA PHE A 62 -9.92 3.64 3.42
C PHE A 62 -11.08 4.26 4.20
N ARG A 63 -11.52 5.47 3.81
CA ARG A 63 -12.69 6.10 4.43
C ARG A 63 -13.98 5.33 4.14
N ASN A 64 -14.09 4.70 2.98
CA ASN A 64 -15.24 3.88 2.61
C ASN A 64 -15.44 2.69 3.57
N LEU A 65 -14.36 2.15 4.15
CA LEU A 65 -14.46 1.09 5.16
C LEU A 65 -15.26 1.51 6.41
N LYS A 66 -15.42 2.80 6.67
CA LYS A 66 -16.15 3.29 7.84
C LYS A 66 -17.67 3.18 7.71
N VAL A 67 -18.16 3.04 6.48
CA VAL A 67 -19.59 2.98 6.16
C VAL A 67 -20.01 1.64 5.54
N LEU A 68 -19.09 0.70 5.45
CA LEU A 68 -19.31 -0.62 4.85
C LEU A 68 -19.10 -1.74 5.88
N GLY A 69 -19.95 -2.77 5.80
CA GLY A 69 -19.65 -4.04 6.42
C GLY A 69 -18.61 -4.81 5.58
N TYR A 70 -17.72 -5.55 6.22
CA TYR A 70 -16.75 -6.42 5.55
C TYR A 70 -16.18 -7.47 6.49
N THR A 71 -15.66 -8.55 5.92
CA THR A 71 -14.84 -9.53 6.64
C THR A 71 -13.37 -9.20 6.44
N SER A 72 -12.54 -9.36 7.47
CA SER A 72 -11.10 -9.20 7.38
C SER A 72 -10.37 -10.41 7.95
N LEU A 73 -9.38 -10.92 7.22
CA LEU A 73 -8.35 -11.80 7.75
C LEU A 73 -7.12 -10.96 8.07
N ASN A 74 -6.65 -11.06 9.30
CA ASN A 74 -5.57 -10.23 9.80
C ASN A 74 -4.45 -11.12 10.35
N ASP A 75 -3.22 -10.82 9.99
CA ASP A 75 -2.02 -11.49 10.47
C ASP A 75 -1.04 -10.41 10.93
N ILE A 76 -0.82 -10.30 12.23
CA ILE A 76 0.10 -9.37 12.86
C ILE A 76 1.22 -10.19 13.49
N ARG A 77 2.47 -9.90 13.13
CA ARG A 77 3.66 -10.56 13.68
C ARG A 77 4.63 -9.53 14.19
N MET A 78 5.00 -9.66 15.45
CA MET A 78 6.07 -8.88 16.06
C MET A 78 7.37 -9.65 15.96
N LEU A 79 8.43 -8.96 15.51
CA LEU A 79 9.72 -9.58 15.24
C LEU A 79 10.76 -9.15 16.27
N GLY A 80 11.57 -10.10 16.68
CA GLY A 80 12.75 -9.87 17.48
C GLY A 80 13.94 -9.36 16.65
N LYS A 81 15.08 -9.16 17.30
CA LYS A 81 16.32 -8.64 16.68
C LYS A 81 16.87 -9.51 15.54
N LYS A 82 16.58 -10.80 15.54
CA LYS A 82 17.02 -11.78 14.53
C LYS A 82 15.88 -12.18 13.58
N ASP A 83 14.88 -11.30 13.43
CA ASP A 83 13.68 -11.49 12.59
C ASP A 83 12.81 -12.72 12.96
N GLN A 84 13.07 -13.34 14.13
CA GLN A 84 12.17 -14.38 14.67
C GLN A 84 10.86 -13.76 15.14
N VAL A 85 9.73 -14.46 14.94
CA VAL A 85 8.45 -14.04 15.50
C VAL A 85 8.48 -14.20 17.03
N THR A 86 8.24 -13.11 17.75
CA THR A 86 8.20 -13.08 19.23
C THR A 86 6.77 -13.06 19.77
N ALA A 87 5.86 -12.43 19.03
CA ALA A 87 4.44 -12.43 19.34
C ALA A 87 3.64 -12.36 18.03
N SER A 88 2.44 -12.92 18.03
CA SER A 88 1.58 -12.85 16.85
C SER A 88 0.09 -12.84 17.22
N LEU A 89 -0.70 -12.26 16.32
CA LEU A 89 -2.14 -12.31 16.31
C LEU A 89 -2.60 -12.68 14.90
N TYR A 90 -3.28 -13.79 14.77
CA TYR A 90 -4.11 -14.11 13.62
C TYR A 90 -5.57 -13.94 14.01
N SER A 91 -6.36 -13.22 13.20
CA SER A 91 -7.78 -13.08 13.46
C SER A 91 -8.61 -13.01 12.19
N ARG A 92 -9.84 -13.51 12.30
CA ARG A 92 -10.92 -13.28 11.35
C ARG A 92 -11.98 -12.44 12.02
N THR A 93 -12.25 -11.28 11.45
CA THR A 93 -13.20 -10.33 12.02
C THR A 93 -14.28 -9.96 11.02
N ARG A 94 -15.46 -9.59 11.53
CA ARG A 94 -16.57 -9.06 10.75
C ARG A 94 -16.93 -7.68 11.26
N GLN A 95 -16.82 -6.67 10.41
CA GLN A 95 -17.39 -5.36 10.67
C GLN A 95 -18.86 -5.35 10.28
N HIS A 96 -19.70 -4.97 11.21
CA HIS A 96 -21.13 -4.71 10.99
C HIS A 96 -21.36 -3.20 10.94
N VAL A 97 -22.28 -2.79 10.07
CA VAL A 97 -22.74 -1.39 10.00
C VAL A 97 -24.26 -1.41 10.03
N ASN A 98 -24.84 -0.67 10.97
CA ASN A 98 -26.27 -0.52 11.13
C ASN A 98 -26.59 0.88 11.64
N ASN A 99 -27.58 1.58 11.06
CA ASN A 99 -28.05 2.90 11.45
C ASN A 99 -26.92 3.94 11.68
N GLY A 100 -25.91 3.94 10.78
CA GLY A 100 -24.77 4.88 10.88
C GLY A 100 -23.78 4.58 12.02
N CYS A 101 -23.91 3.42 12.67
CA CYS A 101 -22.98 2.90 13.66
C CYS A 101 -22.27 1.66 13.12
N ARG A 102 -20.99 1.51 13.45
CA ARG A 102 -20.22 0.30 13.15
C ARG A 102 -19.61 -0.31 14.40
N TYR A 103 -19.49 -1.64 14.39
CA TYR A 103 -18.77 -2.41 15.39
C TYR A 103 -18.08 -3.61 14.76
N THR A 104 -17.06 -4.13 15.41
CA THR A 104 -16.30 -5.29 14.94
C THR A 104 -16.59 -6.50 15.81
N GLN A 105 -16.98 -7.61 15.19
CA GLN A 105 -17.11 -8.92 15.80
C GLN A 105 -15.86 -9.73 15.48
N VAL A 106 -15.20 -10.26 16.49
CA VAL A 106 -14.14 -11.26 16.32
C VAL A 106 -14.80 -12.62 16.11
N LEU A 107 -14.56 -13.24 14.96
CA LEU A 107 -15.08 -14.56 14.62
C LEU A 107 -14.11 -15.66 15.02
N GLU A 108 -12.82 -15.43 14.83
CA GLU A 108 -11.73 -16.33 15.16
C GLU A 108 -10.52 -15.51 15.61
N GLU A 109 -9.81 -15.98 16.61
CA GLU A 109 -8.57 -15.36 17.06
C GLU A 109 -7.60 -16.43 17.56
N THR A 110 -6.34 -16.30 17.16
CA THR A 110 -5.23 -17.12 17.66
C THR A 110 -4.04 -16.21 17.93
N THR A 111 -3.47 -16.33 19.11
CA THR A 111 -2.34 -15.50 19.54
C THR A 111 -1.15 -16.34 19.94
N SER A 112 0.04 -15.77 19.86
CA SER A 112 1.26 -16.33 20.41
C SER A 112 2.13 -15.25 21.05
N GLY A 113 2.97 -15.63 21.99
CA GLY A 113 3.82 -14.70 22.72
C GLY A 113 3.02 -13.73 23.58
N ASP A 114 3.58 -12.56 23.80
CA ASP A 114 3.02 -11.52 24.68
C ASP A 114 2.30 -10.41 23.89
N ILE A 115 1.53 -10.77 22.86
CA ILE A 115 0.83 -9.78 22.02
C ILE A 115 -0.14 -8.91 22.83
N TYR A 116 -0.79 -9.50 23.85
CA TYR A 116 -1.66 -8.81 24.79
C TYR A 116 -1.10 -8.82 26.23
N ASP A 117 -1.44 -7.81 26.97
CA ASP A 117 -1.26 -7.77 28.42
C ASP A 117 -2.41 -8.51 29.18
N LYS A 118 -2.35 -8.50 30.51
CA LYS A 118 -3.38 -9.11 31.39
C LYS A 118 -4.77 -8.45 31.28
N HIS A 119 -4.86 -7.27 30.71
CA HIS A 119 -6.11 -6.53 30.47
C HIS A 119 -6.57 -6.62 29.01
N HIS A 120 -5.97 -7.54 28.22
CA HIS A 120 -6.25 -7.72 26.81
C HIS A 120 -5.98 -6.46 25.97
N GLN A 121 -4.99 -5.64 26.40
CA GLN A 121 -4.49 -4.51 25.62
C GLN A 121 -3.22 -4.91 24.89
N PHE A 122 -3.02 -4.36 23.69
CA PHE A 122 -1.79 -4.65 22.95
C PHE A 122 -0.53 -4.18 23.70
N ASN A 123 0.41 -5.08 23.91
CA ASN A 123 1.73 -4.76 24.46
C ASN A 123 2.59 -3.96 23.47
N TYR A 124 2.30 -4.06 22.18
CA TYR A 124 3.05 -3.43 21.10
C TYR A 124 2.26 -2.26 20.53
N TYR A 125 2.92 -1.08 20.47
CA TYR A 125 2.32 0.14 19.96
C TYR A 125 1.87 -0.01 18.50
N THR A 126 2.74 -0.62 17.65
CA THR A 126 2.44 -0.85 16.23
C THR A 126 1.28 -1.82 16.03
N ALA A 127 1.21 -2.90 16.79
CA ALA A 127 0.07 -3.83 16.75
C ALA A 127 -1.25 -3.12 17.11
N GLY A 128 -1.26 -2.33 18.18
CA GLY A 128 -2.42 -1.53 18.58
C GLY A 128 -2.79 -0.45 17.55
N MET A 129 -1.81 0.10 16.85
CA MET A 129 -2.04 1.06 15.77
C MET A 129 -2.75 0.38 14.60
N TYR A 130 -2.26 -0.78 14.13
CA TYR A 130 -2.88 -1.53 13.03
C TYR A 130 -4.28 -2.04 13.38
N ALA A 131 -4.43 -2.63 14.56
CA ALA A 131 -5.75 -3.03 15.04
C ALA A 131 -6.75 -1.86 15.00
N GLY A 132 -6.35 -0.70 15.45
CA GLY A 132 -7.18 0.51 15.42
C GLY A 132 -7.50 1.08 14.03
N LEU A 133 -6.88 0.58 12.95
CA LEU A 133 -7.24 0.93 11.58
C LEU A 133 -8.46 0.15 11.09
N PHE A 134 -8.53 -1.13 11.46
CA PHE A 134 -9.50 -2.09 10.91
C PHE A 134 -10.54 -2.55 11.94
N PHE A 135 -10.25 -2.42 13.23
CA PHE A 135 -11.15 -2.88 14.28
C PHE A 135 -11.77 -1.68 15.01
N ALA A 136 -13.07 -1.69 15.13
CA ALA A 136 -13.75 -0.83 16.09
C ALA A 136 -13.76 -1.58 17.43
N ALA A 137 -13.04 -1.09 18.42
CA ALA A 137 -13.03 -1.70 19.76
C ALA A 137 -14.40 -1.64 20.42
N ASP A 138 -15.17 -0.57 20.10
CA ASP A 138 -16.52 -0.33 20.56
C ASP A 138 -17.43 0.00 19.39
N THR A 139 -18.73 0.22 19.68
CA THR A 139 -19.65 0.76 18.68
C THR A 139 -19.34 2.23 18.40
N ILE A 140 -18.99 2.55 17.16
CA ILE A 140 -18.67 3.90 16.70
C ILE A 140 -19.78 4.40 15.78
N CYS A 141 -20.39 5.53 16.14
CA CYS A 141 -21.50 6.13 15.39
C CYS A 141 -21.11 7.46 14.74
N GLY A 142 -21.85 7.88 13.72
CA GLY A 142 -21.71 9.19 13.08
C GLY A 142 -20.47 9.36 12.20
N GLU A 143 -19.71 8.30 11.93
CA GLU A 143 -18.61 8.38 10.98
C GLU A 143 -19.12 8.44 9.55
N THR A 144 -18.42 9.20 8.72
CA THR A 144 -18.72 9.33 7.29
C THR A 144 -17.52 8.94 6.43
N ASN A 145 -17.78 8.66 5.19
CA ASN A 145 -16.72 8.45 4.19
C ASN A 145 -16.36 9.73 3.41
N ILE A 146 -16.88 10.88 3.83
CA ILE A 146 -16.61 12.18 3.21
C ILE A 146 -15.14 12.56 3.50
N VAL A 147 -14.41 12.85 2.44
CA VAL A 147 -13.09 13.48 2.51
C VAL A 147 -13.30 14.97 2.32
N LYS A 148 -13.33 15.71 3.42
CA LYS A 148 -13.24 17.17 3.38
C LYS A 148 -11.76 17.50 3.38
N GLU A 149 -11.26 18.02 2.26
CA GLU A 149 -9.82 18.27 2.04
C GLU A 149 -8.90 17.18 2.64
N ALA A 150 -7.74 16.95 2.11
CA ALA A 150 -6.84 15.88 2.58
C ALA A 150 -6.25 16.11 4.00
N THR A 151 -7.01 16.75 4.87
CA THR A 151 -6.61 17.06 6.24
C THR A 151 -7.26 16.12 7.24
N PHE A 152 -6.42 15.25 7.82
CA PHE A 152 -6.80 14.58 9.06
C PHE A 152 -6.97 15.62 10.15
N SER A 153 -8.14 15.68 10.76
CA SER A 153 -8.34 16.54 11.90
C SER A 153 -7.53 16.01 13.09
N THR A 154 -6.46 16.72 13.42
CA THR A 154 -5.77 16.58 14.71
C THR A 154 -6.37 17.54 15.74
N GLN A 155 -7.42 18.27 15.38
CA GLN A 155 -8.10 19.26 16.22
C GLN A 155 -8.70 18.56 17.45
N GLY A 156 -8.41 19.07 18.63
CA GLY A 156 -8.89 18.49 19.89
C GLY A 156 -8.12 17.26 20.40
N LYS A 157 -7.11 16.78 19.67
CA LYS A 157 -6.23 15.69 20.11
C LYS A 157 -4.88 16.24 20.58
N SER A 158 -4.38 15.72 21.70
CA SER A 158 -3.08 16.08 22.26
C SER A 158 -2.19 14.85 22.48
N GLY A 159 -0.88 15.05 22.56
CA GLY A 159 0.08 13.99 22.89
C GLY A 159 0.05 12.79 21.94
N LEU A 160 0.06 11.59 22.49
CA LEU A 160 0.13 10.30 21.77
C LEU A 160 -1.01 10.09 20.76
N ALA A 161 -2.23 10.55 21.07
CA ALA A 161 -3.37 10.41 20.17
C ALA A 161 -3.19 11.26 18.90
N LYS A 162 -2.60 12.46 19.03
CA LYS A 162 -2.25 13.29 17.89
C LYS A 162 -1.18 12.65 17.03
N HIS A 163 -0.11 12.13 17.63
CA HIS A 163 0.95 11.43 16.91
C HIS A 163 0.43 10.18 16.18
N LYS A 164 -0.47 9.41 16.80
CA LYS A 164 -1.11 8.25 16.16
C LYS A 164 -1.86 8.64 14.90
N GLU A 165 -2.62 9.73 14.91
CA GLU A 165 -3.34 10.21 13.72
C GLU A 165 -2.38 10.73 12.65
N GLN A 166 -1.31 11.42 13.04
CA GLN A 166 -0.30 11.90 12.11
C GLN A 166 0.44 10.73 11.41
N LEU A 167 0.79 9.68 12.15
CA LEU A 167 1.40 8.48 11.58
C LEU A 167 0.44 7.76 10.62
N LYS A 168 -0.86 7.73 10.92
CA LYS A 168 -1.85 7.20 9.96
C LYS A 168 -1.83 7.94 8.62
N MET A 169 -1.52 9.23 8.60
CA MET A 169 -1.42 10.00 7.35
C MET A 169 -0.27 9.50 6.46
N LEU A 170 0.86 9.10 7.04
CA LEU A 170 1.95 8.48 6.28
C LEU A 170 1.49 7.23 5.51
N PHE A 171 0.55 6.47 6.11
CA PHE A 171 0.05 5.25 5.51
C PHE A 171 -1.08 5.49 4.50
N PHE A 172 -2.01 6.38 4.81
CA PHE A 172 -3.21 6.54 3.99
C PHE A 172 -3.10 7.63 2.93
N ASN A 173 -2.13 8.52 3.06
CA ASN A 173 -1.93 9.62 2.14
C ASN A 173 -0.45 9.91 1.88
N PRO A 174 0.34 8.90 1.46
CA PRO A 174 1.75 9.09 1.17
C PRO A 174 1.94 10.15 0.07
N GLY A 175 2.99 10.94 0.21
CA GLY A 175 3.30 12.00 -0.74
C GLY A 175 2.60 13.33 -0.49
N LYS A 176 1.76 13.44 0.54
CA LYS A 176 1.09 14.68 0.95
C LYS A 176 1.69 15.25 2.21
N LYS A 177 1.65 16.59 2.33
CA LYS A 177 2.09 17.30 3.53
C LYS A 177 1.33 16.84 4.78
N ILE A 178 2.06 16.59 5.87
CA ILE A 178 1.48 16.19 7.15
C ILE A 178 1.73 17.28 8.18
N PRO A 179 0.71 18.07 8.53
CA PRO A 179 0.87 19.15 9.49
C PRO A 179 1.25 18.64 10.88
N GLY A 180 2.24 19.30 11.49
CA GLY A 180 2.55 19.12 12.90
C GLY A 180 3.34 17.85 13.28
N ILE A 181 3.83 17.07 12.31
CA ILE A 181 4.90 16.09 12.58
C ILE A 181 6.23 16.85 12.53
N PRO A 182 6.98 16.91 13.63
CA PRO A 182 8.30 17.52 13.62
C PRO A 182 9.22 16.83 12.61
N PHE A 183 10.05 17.61 11.92
CA PHE A 183 11.12 17.18 11.01
C PHE A 183 10.67 16.45 9.72
N ILE A 184 9.54 15.77 9.70
CA ILE A 184 9.11 14.92 8.58
C ILE A 184 7.99 15.57 7.75
N GLY A 185 7.09 16.33 8.38
CA GLY A 185 5.80 16.72 7.80
C GLY A 185 5.86 17.40 6.44
N ASN A 186 6.90 18.18 6.17
CA ASN A 186 7.12 18.81 4.88
C ASN A 186 7.89 17.88 3.91
N LYS A 187 8.82 17.06 4.43
CA LYS A 187 9.69 16.20 3.61
C LYS A 187 8.95 15.09 2.86
N VAL A 188 7.74 14.74 3.29
CA VAL A 188 6.88 13.75 2.62
C VAL A 188 6.01 14.36 1.53
N ALA A 189 6.01 15.68 1.38
CA ALA A 189 5.15 16.41 0.44
C ALA A 189 5.75 16.38 -0.99
N LEU A 190 5.71 15.23 -1.65
CA LEU A 190 6.39 14.93 -2.91
C LEU A 190 6.10 15.92 -4.06
N PHE A 191 4.98 16.62 -4.02
CA PHE A 191 4.54 17.52 -5.07
C PHE A 191 4.74 19.01 -4.73
N GLU A 192 5.30 19.33 -3.57
CA GLU A 192 5.75 20.68 -3.26
C GLU A 192 7.11 20.90 -3.91
N GLU A 193 7.32 22.09 -4.48
CA GLU A 193 8.45 22.43 -5.36
C GLU A 193 9.80 22.08 -4.72
N ASP A 194 10.01 22.49 -3.48
CA ASP A 194 11.25 22.27 -2.72
C ASP A 194 11.54 20.79 -2.41
N VAL A 195 10.53 19.93 -2.43
CA VAL A 195 10.66 18.49 -2.25
C VAL A 195 10.78 17.79 -3.60
N ALA A 196 9.93 18.18 -4.58
CA ALA A 196 9.85 17.57 -5.90
C ALA A 196 11.19 17.61 -6.67
N GLU A 197 11.99 18.65 -6.47
CA GLU A 197 13.31 18.80 -7.09
C GLU A 197 14.29 17.66 -6.77
N ARG A 198 14.07 16.92 -5.68
CA ARG A 198 14.90 15.78 -5.24
C ARG A 198 14.45 14.45 -5.83
N TYR A 199 13.39 14.43 -6.63
CA TYR A 199 12.77 13.21 -7.11
C TYR A 199 12.69 13.17 -8.62
N ASP A 200 12.86 11.97 -9.16
CA ASP A 200 12.47 11.63 -10.53
C ASP A 200 11.07 11.02 -10.49
N PHE A 201 10.23 11.53 -11.39
CA PHE A 201 8.87 11.03 -11.57
C PHE A 201 8.77 10.41 -12.95
N THR A 202 8.30 9.17 -13.01
CA THR A 202 8.14 8.46 -14.28
C THR A 202 6.71 7.97 -14.44
N ILE A 203 6.26 7.88 -15.69
CA ILE A 203 4.99 7.29 -16.08
C ILE A 203 5.27 6.22 -17.13
N ASP A 204 4.92 4.98 -16.80
CA ASP A 204 5.03 3.82 -17.65
C ASP A 204 3.67 3.21 -17.93
N MET A 205 3.63 2.22 -18.82
CA MET A 205 2.46 1.37 -19.03
C MET A 205 2.87 -0.08 -18.84
N GLU A 206 2.23 -0.77 -17.91
CA GLU A 206 2.47 -2.20 -17.70
C GLU A 206 1.18 -2.95 -17.33
N ALA A 207 1.18 -4.26 -17.50
CA ALA A 207 0.10 -5.11 -17.05
C ALA A 207 0.21 -5.34 -15.53
N PHE A 208 -0.83 -4.98 -14.80
CA PHE A 208 -0.96 -5.30 -13.38
C PHE A 208 -2.14 -6.27 -13.20
N LYS A 209 -1.85 -7.51 -12.79
CA LYS A 209 -2.87 -8.56 -12.59
C LYS A 209 -3.81 -8.79 -13.77
N GLY A 210 -3.27 -8.68 -14.99
CA GLY A 210 -4.01 -8.91 -16.23
C GLY A 210 -4.72 -7.69 -16.79
N GLU A 211 -4.65 -6.53 -16.14
CA GLU A 211 -5.17 -5.26 -16.63
C GLU A 211 -4.02 -4.31 -16.99
N MET A 212 -4.10 -3.64 -18.15
CA MET A 212 -3.13 -2.61 -18.50
C MET A 212 -3.34 -1.36 -17.64
N CYS A 213 -2.26 -0.86 -17.07
CA CYS A 213 -2.27 0.28 -16.17
C CYS A 213 -1.23 1.32 -16.57
N TYR A 214 -1.52 2.60 -16.33
CA TYR A 214 -0.48 3.59 -16.16
C TYR A 214 0.20 3.37 -14.81
N VAL A 215 1.53 3.40 -14.81
CA VAL A 215 2.34 3.21 -13.61
C VAL A 215 3.11 4.48 -13.34
N PHE A 216 2.69 5.17 -12.31
CA PHE A 216 3.38 6.35 -11.83
C PHE A 216 4.36 5.97 -10.73
N THR A 217 5.63 6.28 -10.95
CA THR A 217 6.69 6.01 -9.98
C THR A 217 7.40 7.30 -9.58
N CYS A 218 7.68 7.42 -8.29
CA CYS A 218 8.46 8.48 -7.69
C CYS A 218 9.66 7.87 -6.97
N LYS A 219 10.88 8.29 -7.32
CA LYS A 219 12.15 7.86 -6.70
C LYS A 219 13.07 9.04 -6.48
N PRO A 220 13.90 9.03 -5.41
CA PRO A 220 14.96 10.01 -5.27
C PRO A 220 15.91 10.00 -6.46
N ARG A 221 16.38 11.17 -6.85
CA ARG A 221 17.39 11.30 -7.91
C ARG A 221 18.69 10.63 -7.50
N ALA A 222 19.39 10.07 -8.48
CA ALA A 222 20.67 9.39 -8.24
C ALA A 222 21.83 10.35 -7.93
N ASP A 223 21.73 11.59 -8.36
CA ASP A 223 22.75 12.64 -8.28
C ASP A 223 22.67 13.53 -7.03
N LEU A 224 21.87 13.16 -6.04
CA LEU A 224 21.72 13.91 -4.79
C LEU A 224 23.03 13.91 -3.97
N SER A 225 23.38 15.07 -3.43
CA SER A 225 24.41 15.19 -2.41
C SER A 225 24.00 14.48 -1.10
N GLU A 226 24.96 14.14 -0.23
CA GLU A 226 24.66 13.49 1.05
C GLU A 226 23.70 14.33 1.92
N GLY A 227 23.89 15.67 1.96
CA GLY A 227 22.99 16.54 2.72
C GLY A 227 21.55 16.62 2.14
N GLU A 228 21.36 16.29 0.87
CA GLU A 228 20.03 16.17 0.26
C GLU A 228 19.43 14.78 0.51
N LYS A 229 20.25 13.72 0.50
CA LYS A 229 19.82 12.37 0.86
C LYS A 229 19.23 12.31 2.28
N ASP A 230 19.78 13.06 3.23
CA ASP A 230 19.26 13.18 4.59
C ASP A 230 17.87 13.82 4.68
N LYS A 231 17.41 14.44 3.60
CA LYS A 231 16.08 15.04 3.50
C LYS A 231 15.05 14.10 2.86
N ILE A 232 15.49 12.96 2.34
CA ILE A 232 14.62 11.98 1.71
C ILE A 232 13.87 11.21 2.78
N VAL A 233 12.58 11.06 2.60
CA VAL A 233 11.70 10.22 3.42
C VAL A 233 11.02 9.16 2.57
N VAL A 234 10.66 9.49 1.33
CA VAL A 234 10.03 8.56 0.41
C VAL A 234 11.10 7.97 -0.49
N ASN A 235 11.50 6.72 -0.26
CA ASN A 235 12.50 6.04 -1.06
C ASN A 235 11.95 5.53 -2.38
N ASN A 236 10.68 5.17 -2.39
CA ASN A 236 9.93 4.78 -3.58
C ASN A 236 8.44 4.93 -3.34
N MET A 237 7.72 5.37 -4.35
CA MET A 237 6.26 5.27 -4.38
C MET A 237 5.84 4.91 -5.80
N THR A 238 5.11 3.80 -5.95
CA THR A 238 4.57 3.36 -7.23
C THR A 238 3.06 3.26 -7.12
N THR A 239 2.34 3.84 -8.07
CA THR A 239 0.87 3.81 -8.11
C THR A 239 0.41 3.34 -9.48
N TRP A 240 -0.46 2.35 -9.51
CA TRP A 240 -1.08 1.81 -10.71
C TRP A 240 -2.46 2.40 -10.90
N PHE A 241 -2.72 2.93 -12.09
CA PHE A 241 -4.00 3.54 -12.48
C PHE A 241 -4.57 2.78 -13.67
N ARG A 242 -5.84 2.45 -13.67
CA ARG A 242 -6.53 1.96 -14.87
C ARG A 242 -6.45 2.96 -15.99
N ILE A 243 -6.19 2.49 -17.19
CA ILE A 243 -6.02 3.37 -18.35
C ILE A 243 -7.33 4.09 -18.70
N ASP A 244 -8.45 3.38 -18.62
CA ASP A 244 -9.78 3.84 -19.04
C ASP A 244 -10.46 4.77 -18.02
N THR A 245 -10.32 4.45 -16.73
CA THR A 245 -11.04 5.13 -15.64
C THR A 245 -10.18 6.01 -14.77
N TRP A 246 -8.85 5.85 -14.84
CA TRP A 246 -7.87 6.51 -13.96
C TRP A 246 -8.04 6.19 -12.47
N GLU A 247 -8.75 5.11 -12.18
CA GLU A 247 -8.90 4.65 -10.81
C GLU A 247 -7.61 3.98 -10.34
N ILE A 248 -7.24 4.24 -9.11
CA ILE A 248 -6.09 3.55 -8.48
C ILE A 248 -6.44 2.09 -8.26
N VAL A 249 -5.59 1.19 -8.78
CA VAL A 249 -5.69 -0.26 -8.58
C VAL A 249 -4.81 -0.71 -7.41
N ALA A 250 -3.62 -0.12 -7.30
CA ALA A 250 -2.67 -0.43 -6.24
C ALA A 250 -1.72 0.75 -5.98
N ARG A 251 -1.15 0.75 -4.80
CA ARG A 251 -0.04 1.65 -4.44
C ARG A 251 0.93 0.94 -3.51
N ASN A 252 2.19 0.96 -3.89
CA ASN A 252 3.30 0.51 -3.08
C ASN A 252 4.17 1.70 -2.70
N TYR A 253 4.68 1.72 -1.49
CA TYR A 253 5.61 2.75 -1.06
C TYR A 253 6.57 2.26 0.00
N ASP A 254 7.74 2.84 -0.04
CA ASP A 254 8.87 2.60 0.84
C ASP A 254 9.28 3.94 1.46
N LEU A 255 9.22 4.02 2.76
CA LEU A 255 9.50 5.22 3.54
C LEU A 255 10.57 4.92 4.58
N SER A 256 11.58 5.76 4.67
CA SER A 256 12.53 5.69 5.78
C SER A 256 12.93 7.07 6.25
N TYR A 257 13.26 7.17 7.51
CA TYR A 257 13.79 8.40 8.07
C TYR A 257 14.55 8.12 9.36
N ASN A 258 15.71 8.77 9.50
CA ASN A 258 16.52 8.73 10.70
C ASN A 258 16.93 10.14 11.09
N ALA A 259 16.28 10.70 12.09
CA ALA A 259 16.61 12.02 12.64
C ALA A 259 16.36 12.10 14.15
N GLY A 260 17.02 11.29 14.92
CA GLY A 260 17.15 11.41 16.38
C GLY A 260 15.86 11.28 17.21
N VAL A 261 14.74 11.77 16.70
CA VAL A 261 13.41 11.70 17.34
C VAL A 261 12.57 10.57 16.76
N TYR A 262 12.76 10.28 15.49
CA TYR A 262 12.09 9.21 14.76
C TYR A 262 13.12 8.48 13.91
N ASP A 263 13.18 7.17 14.04
CA ASP A 263 13.93 6.28 13.16
C ASP A 263 12.97 5.19 12.71
N PHE A 264 12.65 5.16 11.41
CA PHE A 264 11.76 4.17 10.84
C PHE A 264 12.18 3.75 9.43
N ASP A 265 11.83 2.52 9.10
CA ASP A 265 11.89 1.93 7.77
C ASP A 265 10.59 1.15 7.56
N VAL A 266 9.79 1.56 6.58
CA VAL A 266 8.41 1.07 6.38
C VAL A 266 8.16 0.82 4.91
N ARG A 267 7.69 -0.38 4.61
CA ARG A 267 7.21 -0.77 3.28
C ARG A 267 5.75 -1.12 3.34
N MET A 268 4.97 -0.58 2.45
CA MET A 268 3.55 -0.89 2.31
C MET A 268 3.17 -1.22 0.88
N GLU A 269 2.29 -2.21 0.76
CA GLU A 269 1.61 -2.57 -0.47
C GLU A 269 0.11 -2.55 -0.21
N VAL A 270 -0.61 -1.83 -1.02
CA VAL A 270 -2.07 -1.72 -0.93
C VAL A 270 -2.68 -2.02 -2.29
N GLU A 271 -3.55 -3.02 -2.33
CA GLU A 271 -4.40 -3.29 -3.49
C GLU A 271 -5.83 -2.85 -3.21
N LEU A 272 -6.43 -2.21 -4.19
CA LEU A 272 -7.79 -1.74 -4.12
C LEU A 272 -8.72 -2.60 -5.00
N THR A 273 -9.99 -2.63 -4.66
CA THR A 273 -11.05 -3.26 -5.45
C THR A 273 -12.32 -2.42 -5.41
N LYS A 274 -13.24 -2.70 -6.31
CA LYS A 274 -14.57 -2.07 -6.32
C LYS A 274 -15.59 -2.94 -5.60
N PHE A 275 -16.45 -2.29 -4.82
CA PHE A 275 -17.70 -2.82 -4.33
C PHE A 275 -18.82 -1.81 -4.66
N GLY A 276 -19.62 -2.10 -5.68
CA GLY A 276 -20.54 -1.11 -6.24
C GLY A 276 -19.82 0.16 -6.67
N ASN A 277 -20.22 1.30 -6.13
CA ASN A 277 -19.62 2.60 -6.39
C ASN A 277 -18.45 2.94 -5.41
N TYR A 278 -18.09 2.01 -4.52
CA TYR A 278 -17.03 2.24 -3.54
C TYR A 278 -15.73 1.59 -4.00
N LEU A 279 -14.66 2.37 -4.03
CA LEU A 279 -13.31 1.84 -4.07
C LEU A 279 -12.90 1.51 -2.62
N VAL A 280 -12.37 0.30 -2.38
CA VAL A 280 -12.04 -0.19 -1.04
C VAL A 280 -10.72 -0.95 -1.06
N PRO A 281 -9.94 -0.96 0.03
CA PRO A 281 -8.78 -1.84 0.17
C PRO A 281 -9.23 -3.31 0.14
N LYS A 282 -8.54 -4.11 -0.67
CA LYS A 282 -8.69 -5.57 -0.74
C LYS A 282 -7.58 -6.29 0.00
N LEU A 283 -6.37 -5.81 -0.18
CA LEU A 283 -5.16 -6.36 0.43
C LEU A 283 -4.28 -5.22 0.91
N LEU A 284 -3.75 -5.39 2.10
CA LEU A 284 -2.73 -4.53 2.66
C LEU A 284 -1.62 -5.41 3.23
N ARG A 285 -0.38 -5.12 2.84
CA ARG A 285 0.83 -5.69 3.45
C ARG A 285 1.68 -4.57 3.97
N TYR A 286 2.20 -4.78 5.14
CA TYR A 286 3.08 -3.85 5.83
C TYR A 286 4.28 -4.61 6.40
N ASN A 287 5.45 -4.01 6.25
CA ASN A 287 6.66 -4.42 6.93
C ASN A 287 7.32 -3.15 7.47
N GLY A 288 7.53 -3.08 8.77
CA GLY A 288 8.04 -1.88 9.37
C GLY A 288 8.91 -2.12 10.59
N ASN A 289 9.82 -1.18 10.74
CA ASN A 289 10.77 -1.10 11.84
C ASN A 289 10.73 0.34 12.37
N TRP A 290 10.33 0.50 13.62
CA TRP A 290 10.12 1.81 14.26
C TRP A 290 10.90 1.92 15.54
N ASP A 291 11.59 3.04 15.70
CA ASP A 291 12.10 3.51 16.96
C ASP A 291 11.47 4.86 17.26
N VAL A 292 10.55 4.87 18.23
CA VAL A 292 9.87 6.09 18.67
C VAL A 292 10.39 6.44 20.05
N VAL A 293 10.75 7.70 20.26
CA VAL A 293 11.23 8.22 21.54
C VAL A 293 10.39 7.73 22.70
N MET A 294 11.02 7.21 23.75
CA MET A 294 10.43 6.62 24.95
C MET A 294 9.70 5.29 24.74
N LYS A 295 9.81 4.65 23.59
CA LYS A 295 9.31 3.31 23.31
C LYS A 295 10.44 2.38 22.91
N LYS A 296 10.27 1.08 23.09
CA LYS A 296 11.18 0.09 22.52
C LYS A 296 11.03 0.07 21.01
N ARG A 297 12.14 -0.12 20.28
CA ARG A 297 12.12 -0.38 18.84
C ARG A 297 11.22 -1.58 18.55
N GLU A 298 10.27 -1.40 17.67
CA GLU A 298 9.33 -2.43 17.23
C GLU A 298 9.55 -2.76 15.77
N ARG A 299 9.62 -4.06 15.47
CA ARG A 299 9.64 -4.60 14.12
C ARG A 299 8.39 -5.42 13.94
N SER A 300 7.65 -5.19 12.87
CA SER A 300 6.39 -5.90 12.66
C SER A 300 6.09 -6.12 11.19
N ILE A 301 5.43 -7.23 10.94
CA ILE A 301 4.79 -7.54 9.66
C ILE A 301 3.30 -7.61 9.90
N PHE A 302 2.53 -6.99 9.04
CA PHE A 302 1.09 -7.02 9.09
C PHE A 302 0.51 -7.30 7.70
N THR A 303 -0.49 -8.17 7.63
CA THR A 303 -1.28 -8.41 6.43
C THR A 303 -2.76 -8.34 6.78
N ALA A 304 -3.54 -7.58 6.02
CA ALA A 304 -5.00 -7.61 6.06
C ALA A 304 -5.54 -7.95 4.67
N THR A 305 -6.46 -8.92 4.61
CA THR A 305 -7.23 -9.23 3.41
C THR A 305 -8.70 -8.98 3.72
N LEU A 306 -9.32 -8.08 2.94
CA LEU A 306 -10.70 -7.64 3.15
C LEU A 306 -11.59 -8.16 2.03
N PHE A 307 -12.74 -8.69 2.37
CA PHE A 307 -13.70 -9.30 1.45
C PHE A 307 -15.12 -9.30 2.04
N ASP A 308 -16.10 -9.85 1.31
CA ASP A 308 -17.52 -9.89 1.72
C ASP A 308 -18.06 -8.52 2.11
N PHE A 309 -17.78 -7.52 1.28
CA PHE A 309 -18.29 -6.18 1.53
C PHE A 309 -19.82 -6.13 1.44
N GLY A 310 -20.44 -5.29 2.27
CA GLY A 310 -21.87 -5.09 2.32
C GLY A 310 -22.24 -3.67 2.70
N LEU A 311 -23.39 -3.21 2.20
CA LEU A 311 -24.00 -1.96 2.65
C LEU A 311 -24.68 -2.16 4.00
N SER A 312 -24.86 -1.06 4.74
CA SER A 312 -25.73 -1.01 5.91
C SER A 312 -27.13 -1.49 5.53
N LYS A 313 -27.71 -2.34 6.34
CA LYS A 313 -29.15 -2.64 6.27
C LYS A 313 -29.95 -1.55 6.94
#